data_48632f8b22b2563502b7778b1b07fd25
#
_entry.id   48632f8b22b2563502b7778b1b07fd25
#
_cell.length_a   1.000
_cell.length_b   1.000
_cell.length_c   1.000
_cell.angle_alpha   90.00
_cell.angle_beta   90.00
_cell.angle_gamma   90.00
#
_symmetry.space_group_name_H-M   'P 1'
#
loop_
_entity.id
_entity.type
_entity.pdbx_description
1 polymer ?
#
loop_
_entity_poly.entity_id
_entity_poly.type
_entity_poly.pdbx_seq_one_letter_code
_entity_poly.pdbx_strand_id
1 'polypeptide(L)'
;MPRISPYRADERLDDWVPDPAVRTHHRRTAAAPPEELWDAARAVRLSDTRRLERLVRWRIPGVVHGQTYDELFRTEPFTLLDAGDTWSVSGLCGRIWTLTRDYPRLSGPEAFREWDERGTVRVLFAHWAEPGRDGGAELVSEARVDPVDATARLRLKALWTVIGPFEPLVGAEPLAVAARRAETAAG
;
A
#
# COMPACT_ATOMS: atom_id res chain seq x y z
N MET A 1 25.47 14.52 -14.53
CA MET A 1 24.18 13.84 -14.64
C MET A 1 23.22 14.46 -13.63
N PRO A 2 22.06 14.95 -14.04
CA PRO A 2 21.09 15.47 -13.09
C PRO A 2 20.62 14.29 -12.22
N ARG A 3 20.81 14.38 -10.90
CA ARG A 3 20.20 13.47 -9.94
C ARG A 3 18.70 13.64 -10.06
N ILE A 4 18.01 12.58 -10.49
CA ILE A 4 16.55 12.53 -10.45
C ILE A 4 16.18 12.77 -8.98
N SER A 5 15.38 13.79 -8.75
CA SER A 5 14.89 14.19 -7.43
C SER A 5 14.24 12.96 -6.77
N PRO A 6 14.52 12.70 -5.49
CA PRO A 6 13.84 11.62 -4.79
C PRO A 6 12.34 11.80 -4.91
N TYR A 7 11.61 10.69 -5.05
CA TYR A 7 10.17 10.67 -5.12
C TYR A 7 9.58 11.51 -3.97
N ARG A 8 8.99 12.66 -4.30
CA ARG A 8 8.25 13.46 -3.33
C ARG A 8 6.87 12.82 -3.14
N ALA A 9 6.85 11.78 -2.34
CA ALA A 9 5.68 10.96 -2.11
C ALA A 9 4.47 11.79 -1.69
N ASP A 10 4.64 12.72 -0.76
CA ASP A 10 3.53 13.51 -0.22
C ASP A 10 2.83 14.33 -1.32
N GLU A 11 3.57 15.05 -2.17
CA GLU A 11 3.00 15.87 -3.25
C GLU A 11 2.26 15.01 -4.29
N ARG A 12 2.82 13.86 -4.67
CA ARG A 12 2.20 12.97 -5.66
C ARG A 12 1.00 12.20 -5.12
N LEU A 13 0.99 11.83 -3.83
CA LEU A 13 -0.15 11.16 -3.22
C LEU A 13 -1.33 12.11 -2.99
N ASP A 14 -1.05 13.41 -2.82
CA ASP A 14 -2.09 14.45 -2.73
C ASP A 14 -2.81 14.66 -4.06
N ASP A 15 -2.19 14.37 -5.20
CA ASP A 15 -2.85 14.37 -6.52
C ASP A 15 -3.95 13.29 -6.62
N TRP A 16 -3.87 12.24 -5.82
CA TRP A 16 -4.83 11.13 -5.77
C TRP A 16 -5.85 11.26 -4.64
N VAL A 17 -5.35 11.52 -3.42
CA VAL A 17 -6.15 11.61 -2.19
C VAL A 17 -5.56 12.69 -1.30
N PRO A 18 -5.98 13.97 -1.50
CA PRO A 18 -5.37 15.11 -0.81
C PRO A 18 -5.76 15.21 0.68
N ASP A 19 -7.00 14.85 1.04
CA ASP A 19 -7.55 14.98 2.41
C ASP A 19 -8.13 13.65 2.92
N PRO A 20 -7.28 12.65 3.18
CA PRO A 20 -7.74 11.34 3.63
C PRO A 20 -8.34 11.41 5.05
N ALA A 21 -9.47 10.72 5.26
CA ALA A 21 -10.04 10.55 6.60
C ALA A 21 -9.21 9.61 7.49
N VAL A 22 -8.44 8.71 6.85
CA VAL A 22 -7.46 7.84 7.51
C VAL A 22 -6.18 7.86 6.70
N ARG A 23 -5.06 8.06 7.38
CA ARG A 23 -3.71 7.97 6.84
C ARG A 23 -2.87 7.09 7.76
N THR A 24 -2.19 6.11 7.17
CA THR A 24 -1.21 5.29 7.88
C THR A 24 0.14 5.39 7.19
N HIS A 25 1.22 5.31 7.95
CA HIS A 25 2.56 5.53 7.43
C HIS A 25 3.56 4.67 8.19
N HIS A 26 4.25 3.79 7.49
CA HIS A 26 5.26 2.91 8.05
C HIS A 26 6.59 3.09 7.31
N ARG A 27 7.68 3.03 8.06
CA ARG A 27 9.04 3.17 7.53
C ARG A 27 9.93 2.06 8.08
N ARG A 28 10.89 1.63 7.24
CA ARG A 28 11.94 0.70 7.66
C ARG A 28 13.24 1.03 6.94
N THR A 29 14.29 1.25 7.71
CA THR A 29 15.65 1.47 7.20
C THR A 29 16.36 0.15 6.91
N ALA A 30 17.26 0.15 5.94
CA ALA A 30 18.17 -0.94 5.64
C ALA A 30 19.53 -0.39 5.17
N ALA A 31 20.60 -1.12 5.45
CA ALA A 31 21.96 -0.80 5.00
C ALA A 31 22.20 -1.29 3.56
N ALA A 32 21.31 -0.90 2.65
CA ALA A 32 21.33 -1.25 1.22
C ALA A 32 20.95 -0.04 0.38
N PRO A 33 21.33 0.03 -0.91
CA PRO A 33 20.82 1.06 -1.83
C PRO A 33 19.30 1.00 -2.01
N PRO A 34 18.63 2.12 -2.37
CA PRO A 34 17.17 2.15 -2.58
C PRO A 34 16.67 1.12 -3.58
N GLU A 35 17.39 0.91 -4.68
CA GLU A 35 17.03 -0.02 -5.74
C GLU A 35 17.04 -1.48 -5.23
N GLU A 36 18.06 -1.86 -4.47
CA GLU A 36 18.18 -3.21 -3.90
C GLU A 36 17.10 -3.44 -2.82
N LEU A 37 16.83 -2.42 -1.99
CA LEU A 37 15.78 -2.48 -0.99
C LEU A 37 14.40 -2.59 -1.64
N TRP A 38 14.19 -1.88 -2.76
CA TRP A 38 12.95 -1.96 -3.55
C TRP A 38 12.77 -3.33 -4.18
N ASP A 39 13.80 -3.90 -4.79
CA ASP A 39 13.75 -5.24 -5.37
C ASP A 39 13.47 -6.30 -4.30
N ALA A 40 14.10 -6.18 -3.13
CA ALA A 40 13.80 -7.04 -1.99
C ALA A 40 12.34 -6.91 -1.54
N ALA A 41 11.77 -5.70 -1.53
CA ALA A 41 10.38 -5.45 -1.17
C ALA A 41 9.40 -6.10 -2.14
N ARG A 42 9.64 -5.96 -3.45
CA ARG A 42 8.82 -6.57 -4.50
C ARG A 42 8.84 -8.10 -4.44
N ALA A 43 9.95 -8.68 -4.03
CA ALA A 43 10.13 -10.13 -3.91
C ALA A 43 9.55 -10.73 -2.60
N VAL A 44 9.07 -9.92 -1.66
CA VAL A 44 8.42 -10.43 -0.43
C VAL A 44 7.16 -11.21 -0.81
N ARG A 45 7.08 -12.46 -0.40
CA ARG A 45 5.89 -13.29 -0.59
C ARG A 45 4.94 -13.12 0.59
N LEU A 46 3.65 -13.22 0.34
CA LEU A 46 2.66 -13.19 1.41
C LEU A 46 2.89 -14.31 2.43
N SER A 47 3.38 -15.48 1.99
CA SER A 47 3.77 -16.60 2.87
C SER A 47 4.91 -16.27 3.84
N ASP A 48 5.71 -15.26 3.58
CA ASP A 48 6.79 -14.79 4.45
C ASP A 48 6.26 -13.92 5.61
N THR A 49 4.98 -13.49 5.50
CA THR A 49 4.27 -12.62 6.44
C THR A 49 3.10 -13.37 7.08
N ARG A 50 3.36 -14.11 8.17
CA ARG A 50 2.38 -15.06 8.74
C ARG A 50 1.05 -14.44 9.14
N ARG A 51 1.07 -13.21 9.65
CA ARG A 51 -0.13 -12.52 10.14
C ARG A 51 -0.85 -11.82 8.99
N LEU A 52 -0.10 -11.15 8.12
CA LEU A 52 -0.65 -10.50 6.93
C LEU A 52 -1.26 -11.52 5.97
N GLU A 53 -0.60 -12.65 5.70
CA GLU A 53 -1.14 -13.70 4.83
C GLU A 53 -2.53 -14.15 5.29
N ARG A 54 -2.71 -14.41 6.59
CA ARG A 54 -4.00 -14.84 7.15
C ARG A 54 -5.08 -13.78 6.94
N LEU A 55 -4.76 -12.50 7.18
CA LEU A 55 -5.69 -11.38 7.04
C LEU A 55 -6.08 -11.18 5.57
N VAL A 56 -5.09 -11.19 4.68
CA VAL A 56 -5.29 -10.99 3.24
C VAL A 56 -6.15 -12.11 2.65
N ARG A 57 -5.84 -13.37 2.94
CA ARG A 57 -6.63 -14.52 2.48
C ARG A 57 -8.07 -14.50 2.98
N TRP A 58 -8.28 -14.04 4.22
CA TRP A 58 -9.63 -13.88 4.76
C TRP A 58 -10.39 -12.74 4.07
N ARG A 59 -9.68 -11.65 3.71
CA ARG A 59 -10.33 -10.39 3.27
C ARG A 59 -10.37 -10.21 1.76
N ILE A 60 -9.37 -10.66 1.03
CA ILE A 60 -9.23 -10.46 -0.42
C ILE A 60 -9.45 -11.78 -1.16
N PRO A 61 -10.48 -11.87 -2.04
CA PRO A 61 -10.71 -13.08 -2.82
C PRO A 61 -9.63 -13.26 -3.90
N GLY A 62 -9.34 -14.51 -4.24
CA GLY A 62 -8.46 -14.82 -5.37
C GLY A 62 -6.96 -14.72 -5.06
N VAL A 63 -6.56 -14.40 -3.83
CA VAL A 63 -5.14 -14.41 -3.44
C VAL A 63 -4.59 -15.83 -3.53
N VAL A 64 -3.57 -16.01 -4.38
CA VAL A 64 -2.91 -17.30 -4.62
C VAL A 64 -1.77 -17.50 -3.62
N HIS A 65 -1.63 -18.72 -3.13
CA HIS A 65 -0.49 -19.09 -2.28
C HIS A 65 0.82 -18.86 -3.03
N GLY A 66 1.74 -18.09 -2.44
CA GLY A 66 3.01 -17.73 -3.07
C GLY A 66 3.03 -16.43 -3.86
N GLN A 67 1.90 -15.74 -3.98
CA GLN A 67 1.84 -14.38 -4.54
C GLN A 67 2.76 -13.43 -3.77
N THR A 68 3.46 -12.57 -4.51
CA THR A 68 4.28 -11.53 -3.88
C THR A 68 3.43 -10.36 -3.40
N TYR A 69 4.02 -9.56 -2.51
CA TYR A 69 3.37 -8.35 -2.00
C TYR A 69 3.13 -7.33 -3.13
N ASP A 70 4.07 -7.18 -4.06
CA ASP A 70 3.93 -6.32 -5.24
C ASP A 70 2.80 -6.80 -6.18
N GLU A 71 2.74 -8.10 -6.45
CA GLU A 71 1.68 -8.69 -7.28
C GLU A 71 0.29 -8.50 -6.65
N LEU A 72 0.17 -8.57 -5.32
CA LEU A 72 -1.09 -8.32 -4.63
C LEU A 72 -1.68 -6.96 -5.01
N PHE A 73 -0.87 -5.91 -5.00
CA PHE A 73 -1.33 -4.55 -5.30
C PHE A 73 -1.47 -4.23 -6.79
N ARG A 74 -1.12 -5.19 -7.67
CA ARG A 74 -1.27 -5.08 -9.13
C ARG A 74 -2.40 -5.95 -9.69
N THR A 75 -3.02 -6.78 -8.84
CA THR A 75 -4.11 -7.68 -9.22
C THR A 75 -5.41 -7.28 -8.56
N GLU A 76 -6.53 -7.65 -9.20
CA GLU A 76 -7.87 -7.39 -8.64
C GLU A 76 -7.98 -7.82 -7.17
N PRO A 77 -8.60 -7.01 -6.34
CA PRO A 77 -9.42 -5.81 -6.63
C PRO A 77 -8.63 -4.50 -6.74
N PHE A 78 -7.29 -4.52 -6.71
CA PHE A 78 -6.47 -3.32 -6.83
C PHE A 78 -6.25 -2.95 -8.30
N THR A 79 -6.11 -1.65 -8.54
CA THR A 79 -5.71 -1.08 -9.82
C THR A 79 -4.41 -0.32 -9.64
N LEU A 80 -3.40 -0.63 -10.45
CA LEU A 80 -2.16 0.15 -10.48
C LEU A 80 -2.49 1.56 -11.00
N LEU A 81 -2.22 2.58 -10.19
CA LEU A 81 -2.48 3.97 -10.52
C LEU A 81 -1.26 4.66 -11.13
N ASP A 82 -0.09 4.41 -10.56
CA ASP A 82 1.18 4.96 -11.02
C ASP A 82 2.35 4.10 -10.51
N ALA A 83 3.49 4.11 -11.21
CA ALA A 83 4.69 3.39 -10.80
C ALA A 83 5.95 3.98 -11.42
N GLY A 84 7.09 3.75 -10.76
CA GLY A 84 8.43 4.09 -11.24
C GLY A 84 9.44 3.03 -10.83
N ASP A 85 10.72 3.39 -10.91
CA ASP A 85 11.82 2.44 -10.68
C ASP A 85 11.85 1.92 -9.23
N THR A 86 11.55 2.78 -8.25
CA THR A 86 11.60 2.45 -6.82
C THR A 86 10.29 2.76 -6.08
N TRP A 87 9.17 2.80 -6.77
CA TRP A 87 7.89 3.11 -6.15
C TRP A 87 6.70 2.57 -6.93
N SER A 88 5.57 2.39 -6.25
CA SER A 88 4.28 2.04 -6.85
C SER A 88 3.12 2.62 -6.03
N VAL A 89 2.05 3.00 -6.73
CA VAL A 89 0.79 3.48 -6.16
C VAL A 89 -0.34 2.66 -6.74
N SER A 90 -1.16 2.10 -5.88
CA SER A 90 -2.32 1.29 -6.27
C SER A 90 -3.55 1.75 -5.51
N GLY A 91 -4.71 1.56 -6.11
CA GLY A 91 -5.97 1.96 -5.51
C GLY A 91 -7.05 0.91 -5.64
N LEU A 92 -8.02 0.97 -4.76
CA LEU A 92 -9.28 0.26 -4.87
C LEU A 92 -10.41 1.18 -4.40
N CYS A 93 -11.62 0.92 -4.92
CA CYS A 93 -12.84 1.61 -4.51
C CYS A 93 -13.87 0.58 -4.05
N GLY A 94 -14.78 1.00 -3.16
CA GLY A 94 -15.87 0.13 -2.73
C GLY A 94 -16.20 0.23 -1.23
N ARG A 95 -16.93 -0.78 -0.74
CA ARG A 95 -17.38 -0.86 0.66
C ARG A 95 -16.47 -1.76 1.48
N ILE A 96 -15.38 -1.21 2.02
CA ILE A 96 -14.38 -1.97 2.78
C ILE A 96 -14.89 -2.54 4.11
N TRP A 97 -16.06 -2.15 4.59
CA TRP A 97 -16.70 -2.66 5.82
C TRP A 97 -17.62 -3.84 5.59
N THR A 98 -17.87 -4.23 4.35
CA THR A 98 -18.74 -5.39 4.05
C THR A 98 -17.92 -6.68 3.98
N LEU A 99 -18.53 -7.79 4.36
CA LEU A 99 -17.94 -9.11 4.19
C LEU A 99 -18.11 -9.65 2.76
N THR A 100 -19.00 -9.03 1.98
CA THR A 100 -19.35 -9.44 0.61
C THR A 100 -18.31 -9.05 -0.43
N ARG A 101 -17.21 -8.36 -0.01
CA ARG A 101 -16.08 -8.00 -0.90
C ARG A 101 -16.54 -7.19 -2.13
N ASP A 102 -17.34 -6.18 -1.87
CA ASP A 102 -17.93 -5.29 -2.87
C ASP A 102 -16.87 -4.28 -3.37
N TYR A 103 -16.00 -4.79 -4.24
CA TYR A 103 -14.94 -4.02 -4.87
C TYR A 103 -15.13 -4.06 -6.38
N PRO A 104 -15.70 -3.01 -6.98
CA PRO A 104 -15.84 -2.94 -8.42
C PRO A 104 -14.47 -2.86 -9.11
N ARG A 105 -14.41 -3.46 -10.28
CA ARG A 105 -13.23 -3.36 -11.13
C ARG A 105 -13.14 -1.96 -11.72
N LEU A 106 -12.04 -1.27 -11.48
CA LEU A 106 -11.75 0.02 -12.09
C LEU A 106 -11.15 -0.18 -13.49
N SER A 107 -11.55 0.64 -14.44
CA SER A 107 -11.01 0.61 -15.81
C SER A 107 -9.61 1.21 -15.94
N GLY A 108 -9.14 1.88 -14.90
CA GLY A 108 -7.82 2.49 -14.86
C GLY A 108 -7.70 3.61 -13.83
N PRO A 109 -6.58 4.35 -13.85
CA PRO A 109 -6.30 5.43 -12.90
C PRO A 109 -7.35 6.54 -12.88
N GLU A 110 -7.88 6.94 -14.04
CA GLU A 110 -8.91 7.98 -14.11
C GLU A 110 -10.21 7.56 -13.43
N ALA A 111 -10.61 6.28 -13.56
CA ALA A 111 -11.78 5.76 -12.86
C ALA A 111 -11.64 5.82 -11.33
N PHE A 112 -10.41 5.72 -10.81
CA PHE A 112 -10.13 5.94 -9.38
C PHE A 112 -10.25 7.42 -9.01
N ARG A 113 -9.76 8.34 -9.84
CA ARG A 113 -9.85 9.80 -9.60
C ARG A 113 -11.28 10.28 -9.59
N GLU A 114 -12.06 9.85 -10.58
CA GLU A 114 -13.45 10.26 -10.80
C GLU A 114 -14.47 9.47 -9.95
N TRP A 115 -13.99 8.55 -9.10
CA TRP A 115 -14.86 7.72 -8.30
C TRP A 115 -15.69 8.54 -7.31
N ASP A 116 -17.03 8.48 -7.45
CA ASP A 116 -17.99 9.24 -6.66
C ASP A 116 -19.18 8.40 -6.13
N GLU A 117 -19.12 7.06 -6.22
CA GLU A 117 -20.21 6.19 -5.78
C GLU A 117 -20.49 6.38 -4.29
N ARG A 118 -21.71 6.78 -3.97
CA ARG A 118 -22.13 7.07 -2.61
C ARG A 118 -22.10 5.82 -1.71
N GLY A 119 -21.72 6.02 -0.47
CA GLY A 119 -21.63 4.95 0.51
C GLY A 119 -20.41 4.06 0.31
N THR A 120 -19.36 4.54 -0.39
CA THR A 120 -18.10 3.84 -0.63
C THR A 120 -16.90 4.67 -0.20
N VAL A 121 -15.71 4.10 -0.30
CA VAL A 121 -14.43 4.78 -0.10
C VAL A 121 -13.52 4.59 -1.30
N ARG A 122 -12.56 5.50 -1.47
CA ARG A 122 -11.33 5.31 -2.22
C ARG A 122 -10.23 4.92 -1.24
N VAL A 123 -9.50 3.86 -1.53
CA VAL A 123 -8.33 3.44 -0.75
C VAL A 123 -7.12 3.45 -1.65
N LEU A 124 -6.09 4.15 -1.23
CA LEU A 124 -4.82 4.25 -1.93
C LEU A 124 -3.75 3.56 -1.09
N PHE A 125 -2.89 2.80 -1.74
CA PHE A 125 -1.69 2.20 -1.17
C PHE A 125 -0.48 2.64 -1.97
N ALA A 126 0.50 3.20 -1.29
CA ALA A 126 1.76 3.64 -1.90
C ALA A 126 2.94 2.99 -1.18
N HIS A 127 3.90 2.54 -1.97
CA HIS A 127 5.14 1.96 -1.49
C HIS A 127 6.30 2.57 -2.26
N TRP A 128 7.38 2.92 -1.57
CA TRP A 128 8.59 3.43 -2.22
C TRP A 128 9.83 3.17 -1.39
N ALA A 129 10.98 3.13 -2.08
CA ALA A 129 12.28 3.15 -1.45
C ALA A 129 12.99 4.46 -1.77
N GLU A 130 13.56 5.09 -0.77
CA GLU A 130 14.26 6.37 -0.89
C GLU A 130 15.60 6.33 -0.14
N PRO A 131 16.58 7.22 -0.47
CA PRO A 131 17.81 7.31 0.27
C PRO A 131 17.57 7.63 1.75
N GLY A 132 18.11 6.81 2.64
CA GLY A 132 18.09 7.03 4.08
C GLY A 132 19.07 8.10 4.52
N ARG A 133 18.90 8.63 5.73
CA ARG A 133 19.74 9.70 6.31
C ARG A 133 21.16 9.26 6.59
N ASP A 134 21.37 7.98 6.91
CA ASP A 134 22.64 7.43 7.37
C ASP A 134 23.40 6.66 6.28
N GLY A 135 23.12 6.94 4.99
CA GLY A 135 23.82 6.35 3.84
C GLY A 135 23.26 5.02 3.34
N GLY A 136 22.21 4.48 3.98
CA GLY A 136 21.41 3.35 3.49
C GLY A 136 20.16 3.81 2.74
N ALA A 137 19.11 2.97 2.75
CA ALA A 137 17.82 3.30 2.21
C ALA A 137 16.70 3.19 3.25
N GLU A 138 15.58 3.82 2.96
CA GLU A 138 14.34 3.73 3.72
C GLU A 138 13.23 3.21 2.81
N LEU A 139 12.59 2.12 3.22
CA LEU A 139 11.39 1.59 2.58
C LEU A 139 10.18 2.12 3.31
N VAL A 140 9.24 2.69 2.56
CA VAL A 140 8.05 3.33 3.08
C VAL A 140 6.79 2.68 2.53
N SER A 141 5.79 2.56 3.37
CA SER A 141 4.42 2.16 3.00
C SER A 141 3.44 3.16 3.58
N GLU A 142 2.61 3.72 2.74
CA GLU A 142 1.53 4.64 3.14
C GLU A 142 0.19 4.13 2.60
N ALA A 143 -0.84 4.17 3.44
CA ALA A 143 -2.21 3.98 2.98
C ALA A 143 -3.07 5.18 3.33
N ARG A 144 -3.95 5.56 2.40
CA ARG A 144 -4.91 6.65 2.54
C ARG A 144 -6.32 6.15 2.27
N VAL A 145 -7.27 6.53 3.09
CA VAL A 145 -8.68 6.18 2.91
C VAL A 145 -9.52 7.44 2.88
N ASP A 146 -10.23 7.63 1.78
CA ASP A 146 -11.10 8.78 1.54
C ASP A 146 -12.55 8.32 1.34
N PRO A 147 -13.45 8.63 2.30
CA PRO A 147 -14.88 8.32 2.16
C PRO A 147 -15.56 9.32 1.23
N VAL A 148 -16.33 8.80 0.26
CA VAL A 148 -17.03 9.61 -0.75
C VAL A 148 -18.11 10.50 -0.13
N ASP A 149 -18.75 10.07 0.96
CA ASP A 149 -19.80 10.84 1.63
C ASP A 149 -19.79 10.69 3.15
N ALA A 150 -20.67 11.43 3.83
CA ALA A 150 -20.80 11.41 5.29
C ALA A 150 -21.19 10.01 5.84
N THR A 151 -22.00 9.24 5.10
CA THR A 151 -22.39 7.88 5.50
C THR A 151 -21.20 6.95 5.44
N ALA A 152 -20.41 7.02 4.38
CA ALA A 152 -19.17 6.27 4.24
C ALA A 152 -18.17 6.65 5.34
N ARG A 153 -18.05 7.95 5.65
CA ARG A 153 -17.19 8.45 6.73
C ARG A 153 -17.56 7.87 8.09
N LEU A 154 -18.85 7.81 8.41
CA LEU A 154 -19.32 7.21 9.66
C LEU A 154 -19.02 5.71 9.75
N ARG A 155 -19.25 4.97 8.66
CA ARG A 155 -18.96 3.54 8.59
C ARG A 155 -17.46 3.26 8.66
N LEU A 156 -16.64 4.07 8.00
CA LEU A 156 -15.18 4.00 8.08
C LEU A 156 -14.71 4.21 9.52
N LYS A 157 -15.23 5.21 10.21
CA LYS A 157 -14.89 5.47 11.61
C LYS A 157 -15.22 4.28 12.52
N ALA A 158 -16.39 3.68 12.36
CA ALA A 158 -16.79 2.49 13.11
C ALA A 158 -15.87 1.29 12.80
N LEU A 159 -15.55 1.06 11.52
CA LEU A 159 -14.61 0.01 11.11
C LEU A 159 -13.23 0.25 11.73
N TRP A 160 -12.72 1.50 11.65
CA TRP A 160 -11.37 1.84 12.11
C TRP A 160 -11.19 1.64 13.62
N THR A 161 -12.24 1.79 14.40
CA THR A 161 -12.22 1.49 15.84
C THR A 161 -11.88 0.02 16.10
N VAL A 162 -12.28 -0.88 15.21
CA VAL A 162 -12.05 -2.33 15.34
C VAL A 162 -10.73 -2.75 14.70
N ILE A 163 -10.42 -2.27 13.48
CA ILE A 163 -9.27 -2.75 12.71
C ILE A 163 -8.01 -1.90 12.91
N GLY A 164 -8.14 -0.63 13.33
CA GLY A 164 -7.00 0.26 13.52
C GLY A 164 -5.87 -0.30 14.36
N PRO A 165 -6.13 -1.01 15.47
CA PRO A 165 -5.09 -1.66 16.26
C PRO A 165 -4.30 -2.76 15.53
N PHE A 166 -4.85 -3.31 14.45
CA PHE A 166 -4.20 -4.37 13.64
C PHE A 166 -3.50 -3.83 12.38
N GLU A 167 -3.67 -2.54 12.09
CA GLU A 167 -3.09 -1.88 10.92
C GLU A 167 -1.56 -2.06 10.80
N PRO A 168 -0.75 -1.96 11.88
CA PRO A 168 0.69 -2.15 11.80
C PRO A 168 1.11 -3.52 11.25
N LEU A 169 0.24 -4.54 11.34
CA LEU A 169 0.51 -5.86 10.76
C LEU A 169 0.51 -5.84 9.23
N VAL A 170 -0.30 -4.96 8.64
CA VAL A 170 -0.42 -4.83 7.17
C VAL A 170 0.74 -4.01 6.62
N GLY A 171 1.04 -2.88 7.25
CA GLY A 171 2.04 -1.95 6.75
C GLY A 171 3.47 -2.29 7.17
N ALA A 172 3.71 -2.74 8.41
CA ALA A 172 5.07 -2.87 8.96
C ALA A 172 5.72 -4.25 8.74
N GLU A 173 4.95 -5.34 8.71
CA GLU A 173 5.50 -6.69 8.61
C GLU A 173 6.23 -6.95 7.27
N PRO A 174 5.67 -6.61 6.09
CA PRO A 174 6.37 -6.77 4.81
C PRO A 174 7.65 -5.94 4.71
N LEU A 175 7.63 -4.71 5.23
CA LEU A 175 8.79 -3.83 5.22
C LEU A 175 9.95 -4.44 6.04
N ALA A 176 9.65 -5.06 7.18
CA ALA A 176 10.64 -5.71 8.03
C ALA A 176 11.24 -6.95 7.35
N VAL A 177 10.47 -7.69 6.56
CA VAL A 177 10.97 -8.83 5.78
C VAL A 177 11.89 -8.34 4.66
N ALA A 178 11.48 -7.31 3.92
CA ALA A 178 12.26 -6.72 2.84
C ALA A 178 13.62 -6.20 3.32
N ALA A 179 13.64 -5.40 4.40
CA ALA A 179 14.85 -4.84 4.96
C ALA A 179 15.88 -5.94 5.33
N ARG A 180 15.44 -6.97 6.07
CA ARG A 180 16.34 -8.10 6.43
C ARG A 180 16.90 -8.82 5.20
N ARG A 181 16.11 -8.98 4.13
CA ARG A 181 16.59 -9.62 2.89
C ARG A 181 17.63 -8.78 2.17
N ALA A 182 17.38 -7.46 2.05
CA ALA A 182 18.33 -6.54 1.44
C ALA A 182 19.67 -6.54 2.19
N GLU A 183 19.65 -6.49 3.51
CA GLU A 183 20.85 -6.54 4.36
C GLU A 183 21.62 -7.86 4.23
N THR A 184 20.91 -9.01 4.10
CA THR A 184 21.55 -10.32 3.94
C THR A 184 22.17 -10.48 2.55
N ALA A 185 21.65 -9.82 1.53
CA ALA A 185 22.20 -9.87 0.18
C ALA A 185 23.42 -8.96 -0.02
N ALA A 186 23.54 -7.91 0.79
CA ALA A 186 24.63 -6.94 0.74
C ALA A 186 25.89 -7.36 1.55
N GLY A 187 25.82 -8.38 2.40
CA GLY A 187 26.91 -8.90 3.25
C GLY A 187 27.43 -10.24 2.77
#